data_b4a913bca80eded0922fc94470e192d5
#
_entry.id   b4a913bca80eded0922fc94470e192d5
#
_cell.length_a   1.000
_cell.length_b   1.000
_cell.length_c   1.000
_cell.angle_alpha   90.00
_cell.angle_beta   90.00
_cell.angle_gamma   90.00
#
_symmetry.space_group_name_H-M   'P 1'
#
loop_
_entity.id
_entity.type
_entity.pdbx_description
1 polymer ?
#
loop_
_entity_poly.entity_id
_entity_poly.type
_entity_poly.pdbx_seq_one_letter_code
_entity_poly.pdbx_strand_id
1 'polypeptide(L)'
;MQQALAGGAWTVLPDRIEAGTFAIAAAITGSRLLLQPVVPGHMQAAAEALRRSGVEVDLGAASMLVIPPRTGRLAPTDIQTAPHPGFPTDLQPQMTALLATAAGRSTVREAVFDGRVRHAQELRAMGADIRTADNRTLHVWGRPSCLRPGACVAARDLRGGAALLVASLAVEGATTIQECWHMDRGYEQLDNKLRAVGADIQRVPSPAITAAASACNNTD
;
A
#
# COMPACT_ATOMS: atom_id res chain seq x y z
N MET A 1 -28.54 -29.09 -26.84
CA MET A 1 -29.41 -27.92 -26.62
C MET A 1 -28.60 -26.89 -25.88
N GLN A 2 -28.33 -25.72 -26.46
CA GLN A 2 -27.76 -24.61 -25.72
C GLN A 2 -28.84 -24.06 -24.79
N GLN A 3 -28.56 -24.06 -23.49
CA GLN A 3 -29.42 -23.45 -22.50
C GLN A 3 -29.33 -21.93 -22.68
N ALA A 4 -30.48 -21.27 -22.88
CA ALA A 4 -30.52 -19.80 -22.99
C ALA A 4 -30.03 -19.17 -21.70
N LEU A 5 -29.14 -18.14 -21.81
CA LEU A 5 -28.68 -17.39 -20.67
C LEU A 5 -29.86 -16.59 -20.09
N ALA A 6 -30.10 -16.75 -18.78
CA ALA A 6 -31.09 -15.97 -18.05
C ALA A 6 -30.42 -14.76 -17.41
N GLY A 7 -31.10 -13.62 -17.41
CA GLY A 7 -30.70 -12.43 -16.68
C GLY A 7 -30.73 -12.67 -15.15
N GLY A 8 -30.01 -11.88 -14.39
CA GLY A 8 -30.00 -11.93 -12.92
C GLY A 8 -29.51 -10.62 -12.31
N ALA A 9 -29.76 -10.45 -11.00
CA ALA A 9 -29.21 -9.37 -10.20
C ALA A 9 -28.03 -9.90 -9.39
N TRP A 10 -26.97 -9.12 -9.30
CA TRP A 10 -25.77 -9.45 -8.52
C TRP A 10 -25.28 -8.24 -7.74
N THR A 11 -24.86 -8.45 -6.49
CA THR A 11 -24.20 -7.41 -5.69
C THR A 11 -22.70 -7.60 -5.75
N VAL A 12 -21.96 -6.55 -6.15
CA VAL A 12 -20.49 -6.58 -6.17
C VAL A 12 -19.97 -6.69 -4.74
N LEU A 13 -19.03 -7.61 -4.53
CA LEU A 13 -18.40 -7.81 -3.23
C LEU A 13 -17.49 -6.62 -2.88
N PRO A 14 -17.29 -6.32 -1.57
CA PRO A 14 -16.30 -5.35 -1.12
C PRO A 14 -14.90 -5.68 -1.64
N ASP A 15 -14.16 -4.65 -2.10
CA ASP A 15 -12.82 -4.82 -2.63
C ASP A 15 -11.82 -5.08 -1.49
N ARG A 16 -11.30 -6.31 -1.45
CA ARG A 16 -10.29 -6.74 -0.47
C ARG A 16 -8.94 -6.03 -0.64
N ILE A 17 -8.63 -5.53 -1.84
CA ILE A 17 -7.35 -4.85 -2.10
C ILE A 17 -7.43 -3.40 -1.64
N GLU A 18 -8.54 -2.72 -1.90
CA GLU A 18 -8.78 -1.39 -1.34
C GLU A 18 -8.78 -1.46 0.20
N ALA A 19 -9.55 -2.38 0.79
CA ALA A 19 -9.59 -2.58 2.24
C ALA A 19 -8.21 -2.89 2.83
N GLY A 20 -7.43 -3.77 2.18
CA GLY A 20 -6.05 -4.09 2.58
C GLY A 20 -5.11 -2.88 2.48
N THR A 21 -5.27 -2.04 1.47
CA THR A 21 -4.49 -0.80 1.31
C THR A 21 -4.77 0.17 2.45
N PHE A 22 -6.03 0.37 2.84
CA PHE A 22 -6.40 1.20 3.99
C PHE A 22 -5.92 0.60 5.32
N ALA A 23 -5.97 -0.74 5.47
CA ALA A 23 -5.44 -1.42 6.64
C ALA A 23 -3.94 -1.18 6.81
N ILE A 24 -3.19 -1.26 5.71
CA ILE A 24 -1.75 -0.99 5.69
C ILE A 24 -1.47 0.50 5.95
N ALA A 25 -2.29 1.42 5.38
CA ALA A 25 -2.18 2.85 5.65
C ALA A 25 -2.40 3.17 7.14
N ALA A 26 -3.40 2.56 7.78
CA ALA A 26 -3.62 2.70 9.21
C ALA A 26 -2.42 2.17 10.03
N ALA A 27 -1.88 1.01 9.65
CA ALA A 27 -0.75 0.40 10.34
C ALA A 27 0.53 1.25 10.25
N ILE A 28 0.86 1.78 9.06
CA ILE A 28 2.08 2.56 8.84
C ILE A 28 2.03 3.94 9.52
N THR A 29 0.84 4.53 9.63
CA THR A 29 0.63 5.82 10.30
C THR A 29 0.41 5.70 11.82
N GLY A 30 0.39 4.47 12.35
CA GLY A 30 0.07 4.25 13.75
C GLY A 30 -1.37 4.63 14.13
N SER A 31 -2.30 4.56 13.18
CA SER A 31 -3.69 4.96 13.35
C SER A 31 -4.60 3.76 13.62
N ARG A 32 -5.66 3.99 14.42
CA ARG A 32 -6.75 3.01 14.58
C ARG A 32 -7.79 3.24 13.48
N LEU A 33 -8.17 2.16 12.77
CA LEU A 33 -9.14 2.26 11.68
C LEU A 33 -10.09 1.05 11.66
N LEU A 34 -11.38 1.34 11.53
CA LEU A 34 -12.43 0.34 11.28
C LEU A 34 -12.80 0.37 9.79
N LEU A 35 -12.69 -0.77 9.13
CA LEU A 35 -13.03 -0.98 7.72
C LEU A 35 -14.32 -1.78 7.63
N GLN A 36 -15.32 -1.25 6.93
CA GLN A 36 -16.61 -1.92 6.69
C GLN A 36 -17.32 -1.32 5.46
N PRO A 37 -18.06 -2.14 4.67
CA PRO A 37 -18.12 -3.58 4.79
C PRO A 37 -16.86 -4.27 4.25
N VAL A 38 -16.49 -5.41 4.82
CA VAL A 38 -15.48 -6.33 4.28
C VAL A 38 -16.01 -7.77 4.32
N VAL A 39 -15.45 -8.65 3.50
CA VAL A 39 -15.65 -10.10 3.64
C VAL A 39 -14.46 -10.66 4.44
N PRO A 40 -14.63 -11.05 5.72
CA PRO A 40 -13.50 -11.42 6.59
C PRO A 40 -12.65 -12.55 6.05
N GLY A 41 -13.26 -13.54 5.38
CA GLY A 41 -12.54 -14.63 4.72
C GLY A 41 -11.59 -14.16 3.62
N HIS A 42 -11.87 -13.04 2.96
CA HIS A 42 -11.00 -12.46 1.93
C HIS A 42 -9.84 -11.66 2.52
N MET A 43 -9.92 -11.27 3.80
CA MET A 43 -8.92 -10.46 4.49
C MET A 43 -7.90 -11.27 5.29
N GLN A 44 -8.08 -12.59 5.44
CA GLN A 44 -7.27 -13.43 6.33
C GLN A 44 -5.76 -13.30 6.09
N ALA A 45 -5.31 -13.42 4.84
CA ALA A 45 -3.89 -13.36 4.52
C ALA A 45 -3.28 -11.97 4.82
N ALA A 46 -4.02 -10.89 4.55
CA ALA A 46 -3.59 -9.53 4.86
C ALA A 46 -3.58 -9.29 6.38
N ALA A 47 -4.61 -9.73 7.10
CA ALA A 47 -4.71 -9.64 8.55
C ALA A 47 -3.56 -10.39 9.23
N GLU A 48 -3.23 -11.59 8.76
CA GLU A 48 -2.13 -12.39 9.27
C GLU A 48 -0.76 -11.72 9.06
N ALA A 49 -0.53 -11.16 7.87
CA ALA A 49 0.69 -10.42 7.58
C ALA A 49 0.85 -9.19 8.49
N LEU A 50 -0.22 -8.44 8.72
CA LEU A 50 -0.24 -7.30 9.63
C LEU A 50 -0.01 -7.73 11.09
N ARG A 51 -0.63 -8.84 11.55
CA ARG A 51 -0.41 -9.38 12.90
C ARG A 51 1.05 -9.77 13.12
N ARG A 52 1.69 -10.43 12.14
CA ARG A 52 3.11 -10.75 12.22
C ARG A 52 3.99 -9.50 12.27
N SER A 53 3.52 -8.38 11.70
CA SER A 53 4.20 -7.09 11.82
C SER A 53 3.91 -6.35 13.15
N GLY A 54 3.21 -7.01 14.11
CA GLY A 54 2.90 -6.46 15.43
C GLY A 54 1.63 -5.63 15.49
N VAL A 55 0.89 -5.52 14.39
CA VAL A 55 -0.42 -4.83 14.33
C VAL A 55 -1.50 -5.74 14.89
N GLU A 56 -2.34 -5.23 15.78
CA GLU A 56 -3.51 -5.95 16.24
C GLU A 56 -4.63 -5.80 15.20
N VAL A 57 -5.17 -6.92 14.75
CA VAL A 57 -6.24 -6.95 13.74
C VAL A 57 -7.37 -7.84 14.24
N ASP A 58 -8.57 -7.27 14.35
CA ASP A 58 -9.79 -7.99 14.69
C ASP A 58 -10.71 -8.08 13.47
N LEU A 59 -11.17 -9.29 13.16
CA LEU A 59 -12.08 -9.57 12.05
C LEU A 59 -13.46 -9.90 12.62
N GLY A 60 -14.39 -8.95 12.50
CA GLY A 60 -15.80 -9.15 12.86
C GLY A 60 -16.59 -9.82 11.73
N ALA A 61 -17.92 -9.86 11.86
CA ALA A 61 -18.81 -10.51 10.87
C ALA A 61 -18.73 -9.89 9.45
N ALA A 62 -18.57 -8.57 9.36
CA ALA A 62 -18.43 -7.83 8.11
C ALA A 62 -17.48 -6.63 8.28
N SER A 63 -16.52 -6.71 9.19
CA SER A 63 -15.62 -5.61 9.51
C SER A 63 -14.21 -6.11 9.78
N MET A 64 -13.24 -5.20 9.63
CA MET A 64 -11.84 -5.38 10.02
C MET A 64 -11.42 -4.16 10.82
N LEU A 65 -11.07 -4.36 12.08
CA LEU A 65 -10.51 -3.33 12.95
C LEU A 65 -8.98 -3.48 12.98
N VAL A 66 -8.28 -2.40 12.64
CA VAL A 66 -6.82 -2.30 12.69
C VAL A 66 -6.45 -1.43 13.87
N ILE A 67 -5.56 -1.92 14.73
CA ILE A 67 -5.05 -1.19 15.89
C ILE A 67 -3.52 -1.24 15.83
N PRO A 68 -2.83 -0.10 15.85
CA PRO A 68 -1.37 -0.07 15.75
C PRO A 68 -0.71 -0.76 16.94
N PRO A 69 0.54 -1.23 16.81
CA PRO A 69 1.24 -1.87 17.92
C PRO A 69 1.40 -0.90 19.10
N ARG A 70 1.16 -1.37 20.32
CA ARG A 70 1.29 -0.58 21.56
C ARG A 70 2.69 0.00 21.77
N THR A 71 3.70 -0.65 21.20
CA THR A 71 5.09 -0.20 21.23
C THR A 71 5.37 0.98 20.30
N GLY A 72 4.43 1.34 19.42
CA GLY A 72 4.62 2.31 18.34
C GLY A 72 5.62 1.83 17.27
N ARG A 73 6.03 0.56 17.29
CA ARG A 73 7.03 0.02 16.35
C ARG A 73 6.50 -1.21 15.64
N LEU A 74 6.63 -1.21 14.33
CA LEU A 74 6.34 -2.37 13.50
C LEU A 74 7.50 -3.38 13.56
N ALA A 75 7.17 -4.67 13.56
CA ALA A 75 8.13 -5.77 13.49
C ALA A 75 8.43 -6.16 12.03
N PRO A 76 9.66 -6.58 11.72
CA PRO A 76 9.99 -7.12 10.41
C PRO A 76 9.23 -8.42 10.16
N THR A 77 8.82 -8.64 8.91
CA THR A 77 8.00 -9.79 8.54
C THR A 77 8.29 -10.22 7.11
N ASP A 78 8.54 -11.49 6.90
CA ASP A 78 8.70 -12.04 5.55
C ASP A 78 7.34 -12.27 4.89
N ILE A 79 7.22 -11.83 3.64
CA ILE A 79 6.01 -11.95 2.82
C ILE A 79 6.32 -12.75 1.56
N GLN A 80 5.45 -13.70 1.24
CA GLN A 80 5.42 -14.36 -0.06
C GLN A 80 4.03 -14.25 -0.64
N THR A 81 3.93 -13.72 -1.86
CA THR A 81 2.66 -13.67 -2.59
C THR A 81 2.26 -15.06 -3.07
N ALA A 82 0.94 -15.29 -3.13
CA ALA A 82 0.38 -16.52 -3.66
C ALA A 82 -1.02 -16.26 -4.21
N PRO A 83 -1.54 -17.13 -5.08
CA PRO A 83 -2.96 -17.11 -5.47
C PRO A 83 -3.86 -17.18 -4.23
N HIS A 84 -5.07 -16.60 -4.36
CA HIS A 84 -6.06 -16.68 -3.27
C HIS A 84 -6.28 -18.14 -2.82
N PRO A 85 -6.31 -18.43 -1.51
CA PRO A 85 -6.40 -17.53 -0.35
C PRO A 85 -5.05 -17.04 0.23
N GLY A 86 -3.92 -17.19 -0.48
CA GLY A 86 -2.64 -16.69 -0.04
C GLY A 86 -2.52 -15.16 -0.05
N PHE A 87 -1.35 -14.65 0.34
CA PHE A 87 -1.14 -13.20 0.40
C PHE A 87 -1.20 -12.60 -1.02
N PRO A 88 -2.10 -11.62 -1.24
CA PRO A 88 -2.35 -11.12 -2.59
C PRO A 88 -1.18 -10.30 -3.13
N THR A 89 -0.77 -10.61 -4.36
CA THR A 89 0.25 -9.85 -5.09
C THR A 89 -0.11 -8.37 -5.22
N ASP A 90 -1.40 -8.02 -5.20
CA ASP A 90 -1.88 -6.63 -5.28
C ASP A 90 -1.71 -5.83 -3.99
N LEU A 91 -1.38 -6.47 -2.87
CA LEU A 91 -0.98 -5.81 -1.62
C LEU A 91 0.53 -5.87 -1.35
N GLN A 92 1.29 -6.57 -2.20
CA GLN A 92 2.73 -6.72 -2.03
C GLN A 92 3.47 -5.37 -2.05
N PRO A 93 3.20 -4.42 -2.98
CA PRO A 93 3.87 -3.12 -2.98
C PRO A 93 3.56 -2.27 -1.73
N GLN A 94 2.29 -2.22 -1.29
CA GLN A 94 1.89 -1.48 -0.09
C GLN A 94 2.51 -2.09 1.17
N MET A 95 2.56 -3.44 1.25
CA MET A 95 3.23 -4.11 2.35
C MET A 95 4.74 -3.86 2.36
N THR A 96 5.37 -3.76 1.19
CA THR A 96 6.79 -3.37 1.08
C THR A 96 7.03 -1.97 1.66
N ALA A 97 6.11 -1.01 1.41
CA ALA A 97 6.18 0.33 2.00
C ALA A 97 6.08 0.29 3.54
N LEU A 98 5.16 -0.51 4.10
CA LEU A 98 5.05 -0.70 5.56
C LEU A 98 6.32 -1.31 6.13
N LEU A 99 6.86 -2.36 5.50
CA LEU A 99 8.06 -3.05 5.98
C LEU A 99 9.30 -2.16 5.91
N ALA A 100 9.33 -1.15 5.04
CA ALA A 100 10.42 -0.16 5.03
C ALA A 100 10.49 0.64 6.34
N THR A 101 9.38 0.81 7.06
CA THR A 101 9.32 1.49 8.37
C THR A 101 9.40 0.53 9.56
N ALA A 102 9.38 -0.77 9.35
CA ALA A 102 9.49 -1.78 10.41
C ALA A 102 10.93 -1.85 10.94
N ALA A 103 11.10 -2.21 12.23
CA ALA A 103 12.41 -2.23 12.86
C ALA A 103 13.15 -3.56 12.59
N GLY A 104 13.82 -3.69 11.44
CA GLY A 104 14.63 -4.85 11.10
C GLY A 104 14.57 -5.25 9.63
N ARG A 105 15.04 -6.45 9.32
CA ARG A 105 15.11 -6.98 7.96
C ARG A 105 13.87 -7.82 7.64
N SER A 106 13.28 -7.57 6.48
CA SER A 106 12.21 -8.36 5.89
C SER A 106 12.58 -8.84 4.50
N THR A 107 11.98 -9.96 4.08
CA THR A 107 12.06 -10.46 2.71
C THR A 107 10.67 -10.42 2.09
N VAL A 108 10.55 -9.82 0.91
CA VAL A 108 9.32 -9.80 0.12
C VAL A 108 9.56 -10.60 -1.16
N ARG A 109 8.87 -11.74 -1.28
CA ARG A 109 8.95 -12.62 -2.45
C ARG A 109 7.67 -12.56 -3.26
N GLU A 110 7.80 -12.15 -4.51
CA GLU A 110 6.74 -12.19 -5.50
C GLU A 110 6.72 -13.54 -6.19
N ALA A 111 5.69 -14.34 -5.94
CA ALA A 111 5.60 -15.69 -6.51
C ALA A 111 4.51 -15.83 -7.59
N VAL A 112 3.75 -14.74 -7.87
CA VAL A 112 2.67 -14.72 -8.85
C VAL A 112 3.11 -14.10 -10.17
N PHE A 113 3.76 -12.92 -10.14
CA PHE A 113 4.17 -12.19 -11.33
C PHE A 113 5.67 -11.93 -11.39
N ASP A 114 6.25 -12.10 -12.58
CA ASP A 114 7.63 -11.73 -12.83
C ASP A 114 7.80 -10.20 -12.88
N GLY A 115 8.88 -9.70 -12.31
CA GLY A 115 9.29 -8.32 -12.41
C GLY A 115 8.42 -7.31 -11.64
N ARG A 116 7.49 -7.77 -10.77
CA ARG A 116 6.64 -6.90 -9.96
C ARG A 116 7.35 -6.35 -8.73
N VAL A 117 8.54 -5.81 -8.94
CA VAL A 117 9.41 -5.22 -7.91
C VAL A 117 9.82 -3.77 -8.22
N ARG A 118 9.25 -3.18 -9.28
CA ARG A 118 9.62 -1.84 -9.79
C ARG A 118 9.34 -0.72 -8.78
N HIS A 119 8.28 -0.82 -7.98
CA HIS A 119 7.95 0.14 -6.93
C HIS A 119 9.09 0.35 -5.91
N ALA A 120 9.99 -0.61 -5.78
CA ALA A 120 11.16 -0.50 -4.89
C ALA A 120 12.10 0.65 -5.30
N GLN A 121 12.16 1.02 -6.58
CA GLN A 121 12.97 2.14 -7.04
C GLN A 121 12.46 3.46 -6.49
N GLU A 122 11.16 3.69 -6.61
CA GLU A 122 10.52 4.92 -6.12
C GLU A 122 10.51 4.98 -4.59
N LEU A 123 10.29 3.85 -3.90
CA LEU A 123 10.43 3.79 -2.43
C LEU A 123 11.87 4.12 -1.97
N ARG A 124 12.89 3.71 -2.72
CA ARG A 124 14.29 4.11 -2.45
C ARG A 124 14.48 5.62 -2.59
N ALA A 125 13.86 6.23 -3.60
CA ALA A 125 13.90 7.68 -3.75
C ALA A 125 13.25 8.40 -2.55
N MET A 126 12.27 7.77 -1.90
CA MET A 126 11.69 8.25 -0.64
C MET A 126 12.56 7.94 0.59
N GLY A 127 13.70 7.27 0.47
CA GLY A 127 14.63 6.98 1.57
C GLY A 127 14.59 5.55 2.11
N ALA A 128 13.78 4.67 1.55
CA ALA A 128 13.73 3.27 1.98
C ALA A 128 15.01 2.50 1.60
N ASP A 129 15.55 1.68 2.51
CA ASP A 129 16.66 0.77 2.22
C ASP A 129 16.12 -0.57 1.72
N ILE A 130 15.99 -0.68 0.41
CA ILE A 130 15.46 -1.85 -0.27
C ILE A 130 16.47 -2.31 -1.32
N ARG A 131 16.84 -3.59 -1.32
CA ARG A 131 17.70 -4.20 -2.33
C ARG A 131 16.93 -5.26 -3.11
N THR A 132 17.01 -5.18 -4.42
CA THR A 132 16.46 -6.17 -5.32
C THR A 132 17.46 -7.30 -5.46
N ALA A 133 17.14 -8.50 -4.97
CA ALA A 133 17.98 -9.66 -5.08
C ALA A 133 17.86 -10.31 -6.47
N ASP A 134 16.66 -10.36 -6.99
CA ASP A 134 16.30 -10.85 -8.32
C ASP A 134 14.99 -10.18 -8.79
N ASN A 135 14.45 -10.60 -9.94
CA ASN A 135 13.20 -10.05 -10.49
C ASN A 135 11.94 -10.36 -9.65
N ARG A 136 12.06 -11.13 -8.55
CA ARG A 136 10.97 -11.57 -7.69
C ARG A 136 11.20 -11.32 -6.21
N THR A 137 12.41 -10.96 -5.78
CA THR A 137 12.76 -10.89 -4.37
C THR A 137 13.35 -9.54 -3.99
N LEU A 138 12.74 -8.92 -2.98
CA LEU A 138 13.22 -7.71 -2.33
C LEU A 138 13.68 -8.05 -0.90
N HIS A 139 14.84 -7.55 -0.53
CA HIS A 139 15.27 -7.45 0.86
C HIS A 139 15.06 -6.02 1.33
N VAL A 140 14.34 -5.85 2.43
CA VAL A 140 13.97 -4.56 3.02
C VAL A 140 14.65 -4.44 4.37
N TRP A 141 15.51 -3.45 4.55
CA TRP A 141 16.10 -3.09 5.85
C TRP A 141 15.30 -1.92 6.43
N GLY A 142 14.21 -2.28 7.09
CA GLY A 142 13.27 -1.32 7.62
C GLY A 142 13.82 -0.60 8.86
N ARG A 143 13.50 0.69 8.95
CA ARG A 143 13.81 1.54 10.10
C ARG A 143 12.68 2.54 10.31
N PRO A 144 12.24 2.75 11.56
CA PRO A 144 11.32 3.85 11.84
C PRO A 144 11.86 5.18 11.29
N SER A 145 10.99 5.99 10.75
CA SER A 145 11.32 7.33 10.21
C SER A 145 12.41 7.33 9.10
N CYS A 146 12.56 6.23 8.35
CA CYS A 146 13.52 6.20 7.25
C CYS A 146 13.06 6.98 6.02
N LEU A 147 11.74 7.14 5.85
CA LEU A 147 11.16 7.86 4.72
C LEU A 147 11.33 9.37 4.92
N ARG A 148 11.71 10.06 3.85
CA ARG A 148 12.10 11.47 3.89
C ARG A 148 11.06 12.36 3.22
N PRO A 149 10.80 13.57 3.74
CA PRO A 149 9.97 14.56 3.09
C PRO A 149 10.63 15.12 1.82
N GLY A 150 9.83 15.80 0.99
CA GLY A 150 10.31 16.47 -0.21
C GLY A 150 10.51 15.53 -1.41
N ALA A 151 10.25 14.24 -1.29
CA ALA A 151 10.39 13.33 -2.42
C ALA A 151 9.38 13.68 -3.55
N CYS A 152 9.86 13.62 -4.79
CA CYS A 152 9.06 13.69 -6.00
C CYS A 152 9.20 12.35 -6.72
N VAL A 153 8.13 11.56 -6.75
CA VAL A 153 8.11 10.18 -7.24
C VAL A 153 6.98 9.98 -8.24
N ALA A 154 7.06 8.95 -9.08
CA ALA A 154 6.06 8.67 -10.09
C ALA A 154 5.30 7.37 -9.83
N ALA A 155 3.97 7.42 -9.89
CA ALA A 155 3.10 6.27 -9.83
C ALA A 155 3.09 5.56 -11.20
N ARG A 156 4.10 4.74 -11.48
CA ARG A 156 4.29 4.09 -12.77
C ARG A 156 3.29 2.95 -13.05
N ASP A 157 2.59 2.51 -12.05
CA ASP A 157 1.49 1.54 -12.13
C ASP A 157 0.52 1.70 -10.95
N LEU A 158 -0.62 1.02 -11.05
CA LEU A 158 -1.71 1.09 -10.08
C LEU A 158 -1.26 0.79 -8.63
N ARG A 159 -0.58 -0.33 -8.41
CA ARG A 159 -0.24 -0.83 -7.07
C ARG A 159 1.05 -0.23 -6.52
N GLY A 160 1.99 0.05 -7.41
CA GLY A 160 3.18 0.85 -7.08
C GLY A 160 2.78 2.24 -6.61
N GLY A 161 1.88 2.93 -7.34
CA GLY A 161 1.34 4.23 -6.93
C GLY A 161 0.67 4.19 -5.55
N ALA A 162 -0.16 3.16 -5.29
CA ALA A 162 -0.78 2.99 -3.98
C ALA A 162 0.27 2.76 -2.86
N ALA A 163 1.37 2.07 -3.14
CA ALA A 163 2.46 1.90 -2.18
C ALA A 163 3.17 3.22 -1.86
N LEU A 164 3.42 4.06 -2.88
CA LEU A 164 4.01 5.39 -2.70
C LEU A 164 3.09 6.29 -1.88
N LEU A 165 1.79 6.22 -2.14
CA LEU A 165 0.79 6.97 -1.37
C LEU A 165 0.78 6.53 0.10
N VAL A 166 0.75 5.21 0.35
CA VAL A 166 0.82 4.67 1.72
C VAL A 166 2.12 5.08 2.42
N ALA A 167 3.27 5.03 1.71
CA ALA A 167 4.54 5.47 2.24
C ALA A 167 4.55 6.96 2.59
N SER A 168 3.95 7.81 1.74
CA SER A 168 3.89 9.26 1.97
C SER A 168 3.08 9.65 3.21
N LEU A 169 2.07 8.85 3.59
CA LEU A 169 1.30 9.10 4.81
C LEU A 169 2.11 8.94 6.11
N ALA A 170 3.26 8.26 6.05
CA ALA A 170 4.16 8.08 7.19
C ALA A 170 5.30 9.12 7.24
N VAL A 171 5.27 10.11 6.36
CA VAL A 171 6.32 11.13 6.25
C VAL A 171 5.83 12.44 6.86
N GLU A 172 6.61 13.04 7.76
CA GLU A 172 6.38 14.41 8.23
C GLU A 172 6.85 15.39 7.15
N GLY A 173 5.88 16.01 6.45
CA GLY A 173 6.12 16.96 5.37
C GLY A 173 5.53 16.51 4.05
N ALA A 174 5.78 17.27 2.98
CA ALA A 174 5.16 17.05 1.68
C ALA A 174 5.91 15.98 0.86
N THR A 175 5.15 15.14 0.17
CA THR A 175 5.64 14.23 -0.90
C THR A 175 4.79 14.46 -2.14
N THR A 176 5.43 14.64 -3.29
CA THR A 176 4.72 14.79 -4.56
C THR A 176 4.72 13.45 -5.31
N ILE A 177 3.53 12.97 -5.65
CA ILE A 177 3.36 11.76 -6.45
C ILE A 177 2.80 12.17 -7.81
N GLN A 178 3.58 11.94 -8.86
CA GLN A 178 3.19 12.17 -10.24
C GLN A 178 2.48 10.97 -10.85
N GLU A 179 1.84 11.15 -12.01
CA GLU A 179 1.17 10.09 -12.78
C GLU A 179 0.06 9.35 -11.99
N CYS A 180 -0.61 10.05 -11.07
CA CYS A 180 -1.63 9.49 -10.17
C CYS A 180 -2.82 8.84 -10.89
N TRP A 181 -3.04 9.15 -12.17
CA TRP A 181 -4.08 8.55 -13.01
C TRP A 181 -3.98 7.01 -13.09
N HIS A 182 -2.79 6.44 -12.86
CA HIS A 182 -2.63 5.00 -12.77
C HIS A 182 -3.43 4.40 -11.61
N MET A 183 -3.55 5.11 -10.48
CA MET A 183 -4.31 4.67 -9.31
C MET A 183 -5.82 4.76 -9.54
N ASP A 184 -6.29 5.73 -10.32
CA ASP A 184 -7.71 5.97 -10.56
C ASP A 184 -8.42 4.81 -11.28
N ARG A 185 -7.66 3.93 -11.93
CA ARG A 185 -8.20 2.74 -12.60
C ARG A 185 -8.66 1.64 -11.64
N GLY A 186 -8.25 1.66 -10.39
CA GLY A 186 -8.54 0.60 -9.43
C GLY A 186 -8.88 1.08 -8.03
N TYR A 187 -8.89 2.38 -7.80
CA TYR A 187 -9.34 3.00 -6.56
C TYR A 187 -10.31 4.13 -6.87
N GLU A 188 -11.51 4.01 -6.39
CA GLU A 188 -12.50 5.07 -6.51
C GLU A 188 -12.21 6.19 -5.50
N GLN A 189 -11.87 7.40 -6.01
CA GLN A 189 -11.67 8.61 -5.20
C GLN A 189 -10.76 8.37 -3.97
N LEU A 190 -9.63 7.71 -4.16
CA LEU A 190 -8.73 7.30 -3.08
C LEU A 190 -8.29 8.48 -2.19
N ASP A 191 -7.97 9.62 -2.82
CA ASP A 191 -7.61 10.86 -2.12
C ASP A 191 -8.75 11.42 -1.26
N ASN A 192 -10.01 11.39 -1.74
CA ASN A 192 -11.17 11.82 -0.96
C ASN A 192 -11.43 10.89 0.23
N LYS A 193 -11.34 9.57 0.02
CA LYS A 193 -11.52 8.57 1.08
C LYS A 193 -10.43 8.71 2.17
N LEU A 194 -9.18 8.89 1.77
CA LEU A 194 -8.08 9.11 2.72
C LEU A 194 -8.24 10.43 3.48
N ARG A 195 -8.64 11.51 2.80
CA ARG A 195 -8.92 12.81 3.46
C ARG A 195 -10.05 12.68 4.48
N ALA A 196 -11.10 11.92 4.15
CA ALA A 196 -12.23 11.68 5.06
C ALA A 196 -11.85 10.96 6.35
N VAL A 197 -10.73 10.20 6.35
CA VAL A 197 -10.17 9.55 7.55
C VAL A 197 -8.99 10.31 8.16
N GLY A 198 -8.74 11.56 7.73
CA GLY A 198 -7.79 12.46 8.37
C GLY A 198 -6.43 12.61 7.69
N ALA A 199 -6.23 12.05 6.50
CA ALA A 199 -5.00 12.28 5.76
C ALA A 199 -4.95 13.70 5.19
N ASP A 200 -3.81 14.38 5.32
CA ASP A 200 -3.54 15.63 4.62
C ASP A 200 -3.05 15.33 3.20
N ILE A 201 -3.96 15.37 2.25
CA ILE A 201 -3.73 15.01 0.85
C ILE A 201 -4.47 15.94 -0.08
N GLN A 202 -3.81 16.38 -1.15
CA GLN A 202 -4.37 17.25 -2.17
C GLN A 202 -4.09 16.69 -3.55
N ARG A 203 -5.11 16.70 -4.42
CA ARG A 203 -4.93 16.43 -5.84
C ARG A 203 -4.71 17.75 -6.57
N VAL A 204 -3.57 17.87 -7.22
CA VAL A 204 -3.18 19.07 -7.98
C VAL A 204 -3.31 18.80 -9.49
N PRO A 205 -3.94 19.69 -10.26
CA PRO A 205 -4.00 19.56 -11.72
C PRO A 205 -2.62 19.51 -12.38
N SER A 206 -2.48 18.73 -13.44
CA SER A 206 -1.22 18.46 -14.15
C SER A 206 -0.39 19.71 -14.56
N PRO A 207 -0.96 20.85 -14.94
CA PRO A 207 -0.18 22.05 -15.28
C PRO A 207 0.59 22.66 -14.11
N ALA A 208 0.14 22.49 -12.87
CA ALA A 208 0.84 22.96 -11.67
C ALA A 208 2.02 22.06 -11.29
N ILE A 209 2.01 20.79 -11.73
CA ILE A 209 3.09 19.82 -11.47
C ILE A 209 4.32 20.11 -12.31
N THR A 210 4.16 20.71 -13.51
CA THR A 210 5.28 21.06 -14.39
C THR A 210 6.22 22.09 -13.75
N ALA A 211 5.69 22.99 -12.93
CA ALA A 211 6.48 23.97 -12.18
C ALA A 211 7.20 23.34 -10.96
N ALA A 212 6.60 22.36 -10.31
CA ALA A 212 7.21 21.62 -9.20
C ALA A 212 8.26 20.59 -9.68
N ALA A 213 8.06 20.00 -10.87
CA ALA A 213 9.02 19.07 -11.49
C ALA A 213 10.32 19.78 -11.90
N SER A 214 10.25 21.05 -12.34
CA SER A 214 11.46 21.83 -12.61
C SER A 214 12.25 22.19 -11.33
N ALA A 215 11.59 22.26 -10.18
CA ALA A 215 12.25 22.45 -8.89
C ALA A 215 12.92 21.17 -8.36
N CYS A 216 12.39 19.98 -8.70
CA CYS A 216 12.98 18.69 -8.31
C CYS A 216 14.24 18.34 -9.13
N ASN A 217 14.38 18.87 -10.35
CA ASN A 217 15.54 18.57 -11.24
C ASN A 217 16.73 19.52 -11.05
N ASN A 218 16.64 20.55 -10.20
CA ASN A 218 17.69 21.56 -9.99
C ASN A 218 18.45 21.39 -8.66
N THR A 219 18.40 20.22 -8.03
CA THR A 219 19.28 19.87 -6.89
C THR A 219 20.20 18.72 -7.31
N ASP A 220 21.18 19.05 -8.15
CA ASP A 220 22.45 18.33 -8.28
C ASP A 220 23.49 18.91 -7.31
#